data_9d7466e262eb8c16b43e5cafdd21d40f
#
_entry.id   9d7466e262eb8c16b43e5cafdd21d40f
#
_cell.length_a   1.000
_cell.length_b   1.000
_cell.length_c   1.000
_cell.angle_alpha   90.00
_cell.angle_beta   90.00
_cell.angle_gamma   90.00
#
_symmetry.space_group_name_H-M   'P 1'
#
loop_
_entity.id
_entity.type
_entity.pdbx_description
1 polymer ?
#
loop_
_entity_poly.entity_id
_entity_poly.type
_entity_poly.pdbx_seq_one_letter_code
_entity_poly.pdbx_strand_id
1 'polypeptide(L)'
;MKYKESKNIMKKQPKLDANGHRKFGIRDSVAYAAGDLGCNMSFALKGTMALFWTQVMGMGLWYSLLLVIVQVWDAINDPLIGSLIDADRHKYKRNKFLQYIWIGSIGLIVGGACCFLPFPQAPVWAKFIIFIAGYVIWDAFYTIANVPYGSLLSLISNDPADRASLSAWRSIGSIGGNMLPMVILPFIIYNADKSLNGFRVFLAALIMGGLGFICFQFMIRNTEIRVDTEVNLSEEAPKFNVWEALKNFAHNRPAVGATLAAMGMFIGMQGAATAVSVTFQIYFKNTEISGIVQLFAMIPIVLFTPLARKMVARFGKKELATFGSIVSIVAGLGLFIIMPNNTGLDLIIYIVCQLFFSLGLGIYSTVSWAMMGDAIDYNEWKFGTREEGTVYSLHSFFRKLAQGIGPSLVLIIMVAFGYVGADEGNQAWQVAINMRYIVAATFLFSAILQFVGLGLVYNLDKKTLAKMNKDLGREGDDTPTAEIAGE
;
A
#
# COMPACT_ATOMS: atom_id res chain seq x y z
N MET A 1 5.37 -64.20 15.17
CA MET A 1 6.36 -63.13 15.04
C MET A 1 6.07 -62.38 13.75
N LYS A 2 5.34 -61.29 13.77
CA LYS A 2 5.09 -60.44 12.62
C LYS A 2 5.95 -59.18 12.78
N TYR A 3 6.96 -59.05 11.93
CA TYR A 3 7.80 -57.87 11.83
C TYR A 3 6.94 -56.67 11.33
N LYS A 4 6.82 -55.68 12.16
CA LYS A 4 6.29 -54.35 11.75
C LYS A 4 7.36 -53.67 10.90
N GLU A 5 7.17 -53.59 9.59
CA GLU A 5 7.91 -52.69 8.73
C GLU A 5 7.53 -51.23 9.12
N SER A 6 8.45 -50.56 9.74
CA SER A 6 8.35 -49.13 9.93
C SER A 6 8.49 -48.43 8.57
N LYS A 7 7.43 -47.84 8.05
CA LYS A 7 7.48 -46.96 6.90
C LYS A 7 8.38 -45.77 7.24
N ASN A 8 9.65 -45.88 6.91
CA ASN A 8 10.55 -44.73 6.84
C ASN A 8 9.99 -43.77 5.78
N ILE A 9 9.36 -42.68 6.20
CA ILE A 9 9.03 -41.56 5.35
C ILE A 9 10.36 -40.93 4.96
N MET A 10 10.96 -41.45 3.84
CA MET A 10 12.10 -40.80 3.21
C MET A 10 11.70 -39.39 2.87
N LYS A 11 12.18 -38.40 3.64
CA LYS A 11 12.15 -37.00 3.22
C LYS A 11 12.88 -36.93 1.88
N LYS A 12 12.14 -36.75 0.78
CA LYS A 12 12.72 -36.50 -0.53
C LYS A 12 13.78 -35.43 -0.38
N GLN A 13 15.04 -35.76 -0.62
CA GLN A 13 16.10 -34.76 -0.63
C GLN A 13 15.75 -33.67 -1.65
N PRO A 14 15.90 -32.39 -1.32
CA PRO A 14 15.62 -31.33 -2.27
C PRO A 14 16.50 -31.47 -3.49
N LYS A 15 15.91 -31.34 -4.69
CA LYS A 15 16.66 -31.31 -5.94
C LYS A 15 17.57 -30.08 -5.92
N LEU A 16 18.87 -30.27 -6.04
CA LEU A 16 19.88 -29.23 -6.11
C LEU A 16 20.06 -28.75 -7.55
N ASP A 17 20.42 -27.47 -7.70
CA ASP A 17 20.84 -26.86 -8.95
C ASP A 17 22.36 -27.17 -9.22
N ALA A 18 22.91 -26.59 -10.31
CA ALA A 18 24.31 -26.78 -10.68
C ALA A 18 25.28 -26.16 -9.64
N ASN A 19 24.84 -25.20 -8.84
CA ASN A 19 25.65 -24.52 -7.83
C ASN A 19 25.44 -25.11 -6.42
N GLY A 20 24.69 -26.21 -6.28
CA GLY A 20 24.44 -26.86 -5.00
C GLY A 20 23.33 -26.23 -4.18
N HIS A 21 22.61 -25.24 -4.71
CA HIS A 21 21.45 -24.62 -4.08
C HIS A 21 20.17 -25.43 -4.35
N ARG A 22 19.21 -25.35 -3.44
CA ARG A 22 17.86 -25.90 -3.67
C ARG A 22 17.22 -25.24 -4.89
N LYS A 23 16.68 -26.06 -5.82
CA LYS A 23 15.93 -25.53 -6.98
C LYS A 23 14.79 -24.64 -6.51
N PHE A 24 14.53 -23.56 -7.28
CA PHE A 24 13.38 -22.67 -7.05
C PHE A 24 12.06 -23.45 -7.08
N GLY A 25 11.13 -23.06 -6.23
CA GLY A 25 9.82 -23.68 -6.15
C GLY A 25 8.85 -22.99 -5.23
N ILE A 26 7.69 -23.62 -5.00
CA ILE A 26 6.59 -23.09 -4.19
C ILE A 26 7.02 -22.65 -2.78
N ARG A 27 8.03 -23.31 -2.21
CA ARG A 27 8.58 -22.95 -0.89
C ARG A 27 9.19 -21.56 -0.89
N ASP A 28 9.90 -21.17 -1.95
CA ASP A 28 10.49 -19.83 -2.10
C ASP A 28 9.39 -18.78 -2.28
N SER A 29 8.38 -19.10 -3.09
CA SER A 29 7.24 -18.23 -3.37
C SER A 29 6.40 -17.95 -2.10
N VAL A 30 6.06 -19.01 -1.34
CA VAL A 30 5.32 -18.88 -0.08
C VAL A 30 6.15 -18.15 0.98
N ALA A 31 7.46 -18.42 1.06
CA ALA A 31 8.35 -17.72 1.97
C ALA A 31 8.39 -16.21 1.65
N TYR A 32 8.49 -15.88 0.36
CA TYR A 32 8.51 -14.48 -0.07
C TYR A 32 7.16 -13.79 0.20
N ALA A 33 6.02 -14.47 -0.04
CA ALA A 33 4.70 -13.95 0.34
C ALA A 33 4.57 -13.68 1.84
N ALA A 34 5.13 -14.56 2.69
CA ALA A 34 5.11 -14.36 4.13
C ALA A 34 5.89 -13.09 4.55
N GLY A 35 6.94 -12.72 3.84
CA GLY A 35 7.66 -11.45 4.08
C GLY A 35 6.76 -10.23 3.88
N ASP A 36 5.99 -10.18 2.79
CA ASP A 36 5.10 -9.05 2.52
C ASP A 36 3.87 -9.05 3.45
N LEU A 37 3.37 -10.23 3.81
CA LEU A 37 2.33 -10.37 4.84
C LEU A 37 2.81 -9.78 6.17
N GLY A 38 4.04 -10.05 6.60
CA GLY A 38 4.63 -9.48 7.81
C GLY A 38 4.80 -7.97 7.75
N CYS A 39 5.25 -7.41 6.61
CA CYS A 39 5.33 -5.97 6.38
C CYS A 39 3.96 -5.30 6.53
N ASN A 40 2.96 -5.85 5.86
CA ASN A 40 1.64 -5.22 5.77
C ASN A 40 0.81 -5.40 7.05
N MET A 41 1.00 -6.44 7.85
CA MET A 41 0.36 -6.55 9.17
C MET A 41 0.66 -5.36 10.08
N SER A 42 1.92 -4.91 10.09
CA SER A 42 2.30 -3.72 10.85
C SER A 42 1.75 -2.45 10.20
N PHE A 43 1.78 -2.37 8.86
CA PHE A 43 1.32 -1.20 8.12
C PHE A 43 -0.21 -0.99 8.22
N ALA A 44 -1.00 -2.05 8.31
CA ALA A 44 -2.46 -1.97 8.45
C ALA A 44 -2.90 -1.24 9.74
N LEU A 45 -2.07 -1.23 10.78
CA LEU A 45 -2.32 -0.46 12.00
C LEU A 45 -2.30 1.07 11.77
N LYS A 46 -1.70 1.55 10.68
CA LYS A 46 -1.67 2.98 10.34
C LYS A 46 -3.09 3.57 10.24
N GLY A 47 -4.06 2.80 9.75
CA GLY A 47 -5.48 3.20 9.72
C GLY A 47 -6.10 3.37 11.11
N THR A 48 -5.69 2.59 12.10
CA THR A 48 -6.16 2.69 13.48
C THR A 48 -5.46 3.80 14.27
N MET A 49 -4.28 4.24 13.82
CA MET A 49 -3.47 5.26 14.49
C MET A 49 -4.22 6.59 14.62
N ALA A 50 -4.93 7.01 13.57
CA ALA A 50 -5.72 8.23 13.60
C ALA A 50 -6.82 8.18 14.68
N LEU A 51 -7.55 7.07 14.77
CA LEU A 51 -8.58 6.87 15.80
C LEU A 51 -7.97 6.86 17.21
N PHE A 52 -6.86 6.16 17.40
CA PHE A 52 -6.20 6.09 18.69
C PHE A 52 -5.72 7.47 19.17
N TRP A 53 -5.02 8.23 18.31
CA TRP A 53 -4.47 9.53 18.68
C TRP A 53 -5.52 10.62 18.79
N THR A 54 -6.65 10.53 18.08
CA THR A 54 -7.75 11.50 18.20
C THR A 54 -8.71 11.15 19.33
N GLN A 55 -9.12 9.91 19.49
CA GLN A 55 -10.12 9.48 20.46
C GLN A 55 -9.49 9.15 21.83
N VAL A 56 -8.51 8.26 21.89
CA VAL A 56 -7.90 7.82 23.15
C VAL A 56 -6.94 8.86 23.71
N MET A 57 -6.06 9.41 22.87
CA MET A 57 -5.05 10.38 23.29
C MET A 57 -5.57 11.83 23.30
N GLY A 58 -6.76 12.09 22.70
CA GLY A 58 -7.39 13.40 22.69
C GLY A 58 -6.63 14.49 21.94
N MET A 59 -5.82 14.10 20.92
CA MET A 59 -4.95 15.06 20.21
C MET A 59 -5.68 15.88 19.14
N GLY A 60 -6.82 15.43 18.62
CA GLY A 60 -7.65 16.18 17.67
C GLY A 60 -6.84 16.73 16.48
N LEU A 61 -6.92 18.05 16.25
CA LEU A 61 -6.17 18.73 15.18
C LEU A 61 -4.65 18.61 15.30
N TRP A 62 -4.11 18.49 16.50
CA TRP A 62 -2.67 18.30 16.70
C TRP A 62 -2.16 17.04 16.03
N TYR A 63 -2.99 16.01 15.96
CA TYR A 63 -2.63 14.78 15.23
C TYR A 63 -2.46 15.03 13.72
N SER A 64 -3.28 15.90 13.11
CA SER A 64 -3.13 16.27 11.70
C SER A 64 -1.78 16.94 11.42
N LEU A 65 -1.34 17.83 12.31
CA LEU A 65 -0.01 18.45 12.21
C LEU A 65 1.09 17.40 12.35
N LEU A 66 0.96 16.47 13.29
CA LEU A 66 1.92 15.38 13.49
C LEU A 66 2.03 14.51 12.24
N LEU A 67 0.91 14.18 11.58
CA LEU A 67 0.92 13.41 10.35
C LEU A 67 1.73 14.09 9.23
N VAL A 68 1.61 15.41 9.09
CA VAL A 68 2.41 16.16 8.11
C VAL A 68 3.90 16.09 8.43
N ILE A 69 4.26 16.26 9.71
CA ILE A 69 5.66 16.21 10.15
C ILE A 69 6.28 14.82 9.86
N VAL A 70 5.59 13.76 10.27
CA VAL A 70 6.12 12.40 10.08
C VAL A 70 6.13 11.98 8.61
N GLN A 71 5.28 12.57 7.76
CA GLN A 71 5.31 12.30 6.32
C GLN A 71 6.54 12.90 5.64
N VAL A 72 7.03 14.03 6.13
CA VAL A 72 8.33 14.57 5.69
C VAL A 72 9.45 13.61 6.09
N TRP A 73 9.38 13.04 7.29
CA TRP A 73 10.31 12.01 7.74
C TRP A 73 10.25 10.77 6.82
N ASP A 74 9.06 10.22 6.51
CA ASP A 74 8.88 9.09 5.58
C ASP A 74 9.60 9.31 4.24
N ALA A 75 9.53 10.54 3.71
CA ALA A 75 10.15 10.89 2.45
C ALA A 75 11.69 10.88 2.51
N ILE A 76 12.27 11.19 3.67
CA ILE A 76 13.72 11.24 3.89
C ILE A 76 14.26 9.88 4.32
N ASN A 77 13.50 9.14 5.12
CA ASN A 77 13.90 7.90 5.76
C ASN A 77 14.27 6.80 4.75
N ASP A 78 13.48 6.60 3.69
CA ASP A 78 13.72 5.53 2.72
C ASP A 78 15.08 5.68 1.99
N PRO A 79 15.41 6.84 1.39
CA PRO A 79 16.72 7.04 0.78
C PRO A 79 17.88 6.96 1.78
N LEU A 80 17.67 7.48 3.00
CA LEU A 80 18.69 7.47 4.05
C LEU A 80 19.03 6.04 4.47
N ILE A 81 18.03 5.25 4.83
CA ILE A 81 18.21 3.84 5.24
C ILE A 81 18.72 3.00 4.07
N GLY A 82 18.20 3.20 2.85
CA GLY A 82 18.69 2.51 1.65
C GLY A 82 20.18 2.75 1.44
N SER A 83 20.63 4.00 1.49
CA SER A 83 22.04 4.35 1.33
C SER A 83 22.92 3.79 2.45
N LEU A 84 22.44 3.75 3.70
CA LEU A 84 23.17 3.15 4.82
C LEU A 84 23.32 1.62 4.63
N ILE A 85 22.27 0.93 4.16
CA ILE A 85 22.33 -0.51 3.86
C ILE A 85 23.32 -0.77 2.71
N ASP A 86 23.30 0.05 1.67
CA ASP A 86 24.21 -0.10 0.53
C ASP A 86 25.66 0.16 0.92
N ALA A 87 25.91 1.16 1.76
CA ALA A 87 27.24 1.51 2.26
C ALA A 87 27.83 0.46 3.21
N ASP A 88 27.01 -0.40 3.80
CA ASP A 88 27.48 -1.42 4.74
C ASP A 88 28.24 -2.52 4.01
N ARG A 89 29.54 -2.63 4.31
CA ARG A 89 30.48 -3.62 3.78
C ARG A 89 30.78 -4.77 4.75
N HIS A 90 30.06 -4.85 5.87
CA HIS A 90 30.28 -5.91 6.84
C HIS A 90 29.92 -7.28 6.26
N LYS A 91 30.77 -8.28 6.51
CA LYS A 91 30.51 -9.67 6.10
C LYS A 91 29.64 -10.36 7.15
N TYR A 92 28.39 -10.59 6.81
CA TYR A 92 27.45 -11.31 7.65
C TYR A 92 27.54 -12.84 7.42
N LYS A 93 27.26 -13.63 8.47
CA LYS A 93 27.24 -15.11 8.39
C LYS A 93 26.21 -15.64 7.36
N ARG A 94 25.10 -14.89 7.21
CA ARG A 94 24.14 -15.04 6.12
C ARG A 94 24.23 -13.82 5.23
N ASN A 95 23.38 -13.75 4.22
CA ASN A 95 23.27 -12.56 3.38
C ASN A 95 22.89 -11.31 4.22
N LYS A 96 23.50 -10.15 3.95
CA LYS A 96 23.26 -8.90 4.70
C LYS A 96 21.79 -8.49 4.68
N PHE A 97 21.06 -8.66 3.56
CA PHE A 97 19.65 -8.30 3.45
C PHE A 97 18.77 -9.10 4.41
N LEU A 98 19.02 -10.41 4.56
CA LEU A 98 18.30 -11.24 5.54
C LEU A 98 18.58 -10.80 6.99
N GLN A 99 19.78 -10.31 7.27
CA GLN A 99 20.13 -9.79 8.60
C GLN A 99 19.40 -8.48 8.90
N TYR A 100 19.35 -7.55 7.94
CA TYR A 100 18.60 -6.31 8.09
C TYR A 100 17.11 -6.55 8.28
N ILE A 101 16.52 -7.50 7.53
CA ILE A 101 15.12 -7.90 7.72
C ILE A 101 14.89 -8.47 9.14
N TRP A 102 15.83 -9.24 9.67
CA TRP A 102 15.73 -9.75 11.04
C TRP A 102 15.74 -8.62 12.07
N ILE A 103 16.66 -7.66 11.95
CA ILE A 103 16.73 -6.47 12.81
C ILE A 103 15.44 -5.65 12.68
N GLY A 104 15.03 -5.35 11.45
CA GLY A 104 13.81 -4.60 11.15
C GLY A 104 12.55 -5.23 11.75
N SER A 105 12.44 -6.57 11.68
CA SER A 105 11.28 -7.29 12.22
C SER A 105 11.14 -7.17 13.75
N ILE A 106 12.23 -7.08 14.50
CA ILE A 106 12.21 -6.82 15.94
C ILE A 106 11.82 -5.37 16.21
N GLY A 107 12.42 -4.44 15.49
CA GLY A 107 12.14 -3.01 15.65
C GLY A 107 10.69 -2.64 15.33
N LEU A 108 10.04 -3.34 14.40
CA LEU A 108 8.61 -3.17 14.10
C LEU A 108 7.70 -3.48 15.28
N ILE A 109 8.04 -4.50 16.11
CA ILE A 109 7.28 -4.79 17.34
C ILE A 109 7.42 -3.62 18.32
N VAL A 110 8.66 -3.18 18.55
CA VAL A 110 8.96 -2.11 19.50
C VAL A 110 8.34 -0.78 19.06
N GLY A 111 8.57 -0.37 17.81
CA GLY A 111 8.03 0.86 17.26
C GLY A 111 6.51 0.86 17.21
N GLY A 112 5.89 -0.25 16.77
CA GLY A 112 4.44 -0.41 16.80
C GLY A 112 3.86 -0.30 18.20
N ALA A 113 4.47 -0.93 19.20
CA ALA A 113 4.08 -0.79 20.59
C ALA A 113 4.18 0.67 21.07
N CYS A 114 5.28 1.36 20.76
CA CYS A 114 5.47 2.76 21.15
C CYS A 114 4.41 3.69 20.54
N CYS A 115 3.99 3.45 19.29
CA CYS A 115 2.97 4.27 18.62
C CYS A 115 1.60 4.20 19.30
N PHE A 116 1.29 3.10 20.00
CA PHE A 116 -0.03 2.83 20.59
C PHE A 116 -0.02 2.73 22.11
N LEU A 117 1.00 3.27 22.79
CA LEU A 117 1.02 3.40 24.24
C LEU A 117 -0.08 4.36 24.72
N PRO A 118 -1.03 3.93 25.57
CA PRO A 118 -2.14 4.77 26.00
C PRO A 118 -1.74 5.62 27.22
N PHE A 119 -1.40 6.89 26.98
CA PHE A 119 -1.12 7.91 28.00
C PHE A 119 -2.05 9.12 27.87
N PRO A 120 -3.38 8.98 28.02
CA PRO A 120 -4.33 10.06 27.81
C PRO A 120 -4.13 11.24 28.76
N GLN A 121 -3.61 11.00 29.97
CA GLN A 121 -3.36 12.02 30.99
C GLN A 121 -2.05 12.81 30.78
N ALA A 122 -1.19 12.39 29.83
CA ALA A 122 0.05 13.09 29.57
C ALA A 122 -0.22 14.50 28.99
N PRO A 123 0.61 15.51 29.30
CA PRO A 123 0.50 16.82 28.72
C PRO A 123 0.74 16.77 27.21
N VAL A 124 0.19 17.73 26.46
CA VAL A 124 0.22 17.74 24.99
C VAL A 124 1.64 17.61 24.45
N TRP A 125 2.61 18.34 25.00
CA TRP A 125 4.01 18.27 24.56
C TRP A 125 4.61 16.86 24.71
N ALA A 126 4.29 16.14 25.81
CA ALA A 126 4.76 14.77 26.02
C ALA A 126 4.12 13.80 25.00
N LYS A 127 2.82 13.99 24.67
CA LYS A 127 2.14 13.23 23.62
C LYS A 127 2.82 13.42 22.26
N PHE A 128 3.23 14.67 21.92
CA PHE A 128 4.02 14.95 20.71
C PHE A 128 5.33 14.14 20.67
N ILE A 129 6.11 14.17 21.75
CA ILE A 129 7.37 13.45 21.82
C ILE A 129 7.16 11.95 21.69
N ILE A 130 6.17 11.39 22.41
CA ILE A 130 5.84 9.96 22.36
C ILE A 130 5.44 9.55 20.95
N PHE A 131 4.58 10.34 20.28
CA PHE A 131 4.14 10.05 18.92
C PHE A 131 5.32 10.09 17.94
N ILE A 132 6.08 11.19 17.91
CA ILE A 132 7.18 11.36 16.96
C ILE A 132 8.24 10.27 17.19
N ALA A 133 8.64 10.01 18.43
CA ALA A 133 9.62 8.98 18.74
C ALA A 133 9.12 7.59 18.33
N GLY A 134 7.88 7.23 18.69
CA GLY A 134 7.28 5.96 18.32
C GLY A 134 7.16 5.78 16.81
N TYR A 135 6.70 6.82 16.10
CA TYR A 135 6.55 6.79 14.65
C TYR A 135 7.88 6.70 13.92
N VAL A 136 8.86 7.53 14.31
CA VAL A 136 10.20 7.52 13.71
C VAL A 136 10.88 6.15 13.89
N ILE A 137 10.77 5.56 15.08
CA ILE A 137 11.28 4.21 15.35
C ILE A 137 10.56 3.20 14.47
N TRP A 138 9.23 3.22 14.47
CA TRP A 138 8.42 2.27 13.70
C TRP A 138 8.73 2.35 12.20
N ASP A 139 8.77 3.57 11.63
CA ASP A 139 9.00 3.80 10.21
C ASP A 139 10.44 3.46 9.78
N ALA A 140 11.45 3.82 10.61
CA ALA A 140 12.83 3.45 10.35
C ALA A 140 12.99 1.93 10.27
N PHE A 141 12.42 1.18 11.22
CA PHE A 141 12.49 -0.27 11.21
C PHE A 141 11.62 -0.92 10.13
N TYR A 142 10.51 -0.26 9.73
CA TYR A 142 9.75 -0.67 8.56
C TYR A 142 10.62 -0.60 7.30
N THR A 143 11.34 0.49 7.09
CA THR A 143 12.24 0.67 5.94
C THR A 143 13.43 -0.29 6.00
N ILE A 144 14.03 -0.50 7.19
CA ILE A 144 15.10 -1.49 7.42
C ILE A 144 14.66 -2.91 7.06
N ALA A 145 13.37 -3.26 7.24
CA ALA A 145 12.83 -4.55 6.82
C ALA A 145 12.44 -4.57 5.34
N ASN A 146 11.72 -3.54 4.87
CA ASN A 146 11.05 -3.54 3.57
C ASN A 146 11.99 -3.29 2.39
N VAL A 147 13.02 -2.44 2.53
CA VAL A 147 13.97 -2.17 1.44
C VAL A 147 14.80 -3.41 1.10
N PRO A 148 15.46 -4.10 2.07
CA PRO A 148 16.14 -5.36 1.78
C PRO A 148 15.21 -6.46 1.29
N TYR A 149 13.97 -6.52 1.82
CA TYR A 149 12.97 -7.48 1.34
C TYR A 149 12.64 -7.27 -0.14
N GLY A 150 12.49 -6.02 -0.59
CA GLY A 150 12.31 -5.70 -2.01
C GLY A 150 13.49 -6.18 -2.87
N SER A 151 14.71 -6.01 -2.38
CA SER A 151 15.94 -6.43 -3.07
C SER A 151 16.09 -7.96 -3.18
N LEU A 152 15.51 -8.73 -2.26
CA LEU A 152 15.57 -10.20 -2.30
C LEU A 152 14.98 -10.79 -3.58
N LEU A 153 14.02 -10.12 -4.23
CA LEU A 153 13.40 -10.61 -5.47
C LEU A 153 14.45 -10.92 -6.55
N SER A 154 15.45 -10.06 -6.71
CA SER A 154 16.53 -10.22 -7.67
C SER A 154 17.59 -11.24 -7.22
N LEU A 155 17.70 -11.49 -5.91
CA LEU A 155 18.71 -12.39 -5.34
C LEU A 155 18.22 -13.85 -5.23
N ILE A 156 16.92 -14.06 -5.17
CA ILE A 156 16.33 -15.40 -5.08
C ILE A 156 16.44 -16.15 -6.41
N SER A 157 16.23 -15.47 -7.54
CA SER A 157 16.36 -16.08 -8.88
C SER A 157 16.71 -15.03 -9.94
N ASN A 158 17.46 -15.44 -10.95
CA ASN A 158 17.71 -14.68 -12.18
C ASN A 158 16.67 -14.96 -13.27
N ASP A 159 15.88 -16.01 -13.13
CA ASP A 159 14.87 -16.39 -14.13
C ASP A 159 13.68 -15.41 -14.08
N PRO A 160 13.30 -14.79 -15.21
CA PRO A 160 12.16 -13.89 -15.28
C PRO A 160 10.83 -14.53 -14.87
N ALA A 161 10.62 -15.83 -15.15
CA ALA A 161 9.40 -16.53 -14.77
C ALA A 161 9.31 -16.74 -13.25
N ASP A 162 10.43 -17.07 -12.60
CA ASP A 162 10.52 -17.18 -11.15
C ASP A 162 10.24 -15.82 -10.48
N ARG A 163 10.83 -14.74 -11.01
CA ARG A 163 10.60 -13.36 -10.53
C ARG A 163 9.14 -12.94 -10.67
N ALA A 164 8.49 -13.29 -11.78
CA ALA A 164 7.07 -13.05 -11.98
C ALA A 164 6.23 -13.82 -10.95
N SER A 165 6.58 -15.08 -10.68
CA SER A 165 5.95 -15.90 -9.63
C SER A 165 6.12 -15.26 -8.25
N LEU A 166 7.34 -14.83 -7.88
CA LEU A 166 7.60 -14.14 -6.61
C LEU A 166 6.76 -12.87 -6.47
N SER A 167 6.66 -12.06 -7.54
CA SER A 167 5.85 -10.84 -7.55
C SER A 167 4.36 -11.13 -7.35
N ALA A 168 3.83 -12.18 -7.99
CA ALA A 168 2.44 -12.61 -7.80
C ALA A 168 2.17 -13.07 -6.35
N TRP A 169 3.06 -13.88 -5.78
CA TRP A 169 2.96 -14.34 -4.40
C TRP A 169 3.13 -13.21 -3.39
N ARG A 170 3.99 -12.24 -3.69
CA ARG A 170 4.10 -10.99 -2.94
C ARG A 170 2.76 -10.27 -2.84
N SER A 171 2.06 -10.11 -3.96
CA SER A 171 0.74 -9.48 -3.98
C SER A 171 -0.27 -10.22 -3.10
N ILE A 172 -0.24 -11.57 -3.09
CA ILE A 172 -1.07 -12.39 -2.19
C ILE A 172 -0.72 -12.11 -0.72
N GLY A 173 0.57 -12.05 -0.39
CA GLY A 173 1.05 -11.70 0.95
C GLY A 173 0.60 -10.32 1.39
N SER A 174 0.70 -9.32 0.51
CA SER A 174 0.26 -7.95 0.75
C SER A 174 -1.24 -7.87 1.04
N ILE A 175 -2.06 -8.52 0.21
CA ILE A 175 -3.51 -8.58 0.40
C ILE A 175 -3.83 -9.20 1.77
N GLY A 176 -3.25 -10.36 2.09
CA GLY A 176 -3.46 -11.04 3.37
C GLY A 176 -3.05 -10.17 4.56
N GLY A 177 -1.88 -9.53 4.49
CA GLY A 177 -1.34 -8.67 5.56
C GLY A 177 -2.17 -7.42 5.83
N ASN A 178 -2.85 -6.88 4.82
CA ASN A 178 -3.75 -5.73 4.97
C ASN A 178 -5.16 -6.16 5.38
N MET A 179 -5.73 -7.19 4.74
CA MET A 179 -7.11 -7.60 4.96
C MET A 179 -7.35 -8.20 6.34
N LEU A 180 -6.44 -9.05 6.84
CA LEU A 180 -6.63 -9.70 8.14
C LEU A 180 -6.80 -8.69 9.29
N PRO A 181 -5.90 -7.70 9.48
CA PRO A 181 -6.11 -6.68 10.51
C PRO A 181 -7.35 -5.83 10.25
N MET A 182 -7.62 -5.44 9.00
CA MET A 182 -8.75 -4.60 8.64
C MET A 182 -10.10 -5.21 9.06
N VAL A 183 -10.23 -6.54 8.93
CA VAL A 183 -11.45 -7.26 9.33
C VAL A 183 -11.48 -7.53 10.83
N ILE A 184 -10.37 -7.97 11.41
CA ILE A 184 -10.33 -8.47 12.78
C ILE A 184 -10.30 -7.32 13.82
N LEU A 185 -9.58 -6.23 13.53
CA LEU A 185 -9.41 -5.14 14.48
C LEU A 185 -10.73 -4.53 14.97
N PRO A 186 -11.72 -4.23 14.12
CA PRO A 186 -13.00 -3.66 14.59
C PRO A 186 -13.76 -4.51 15.60
N PHE A 187 -13.55 -5.84 15.61
CA PHE A 187 -14.18 -6.73 16.62
C PHE A 187 -13.45 -6.72 17.96
N ILE A 188 -12.17 -6.32 17.99
CA ILE A 188 -11.33 -6.44 19.19
C ILE A 188 -11.17 -5.11 19.90
N ILE A 189 -10.99 -4.00 19.17
CA ILE A 189 -10.53 -2.72 19.70
C ILE A 189 -11.63 -1.85 20.31
N TYR A 190 -12.91 -2.13 20.02
CA TYR A 190 -14.04 -1.36 20.53
C TYR A 190 -14.63 -1.98 21.80
N ASN A 191 -15.16 -1.14 22.67
CA ASN A 191 -16.02 -1.52 23.81
C ASN A 191 -17.47 -1.73 23.35
N ALA A 192 -18.34 -2.20 24.26
CA ALA A 192 -19.77 -2.38 23.97
C ALA A 192 -20.52 -1.08 23.66
N ASP A 193 -20.06 0.04 24.22
CA ASP A 193 -20.58 1.39 23.96
C ASP A 193 -20.03 2.03 22.69
N LYS A 194 -19.27 1.28 21.88
CA LYS A 194 -18.60 1.71 20.64
C LYS A 194 -17.46 2.72 20.85
N SER A 195 -17.04 2.94 22.09
CA SER A 195 -15.81 3.67 22.39
C SER A 195 -14.56 2.84 22.03
N LEU A 196 -13.47 3.52 21.69
CA LEU A 196 -12.21 2.86 21.38
C LEU A 196 -11.44 2.51 22.66
N ASN A 197 -11.09 1.24 22.84
CA ASN A 197 -10.32 0.81 24.00
C ASN A 197 -8.81 0.92 23.72
N GLY A 198 -8.16 1.94 24.30
CA GLY A 198 -6.73 2.22 24.07
C GLY A 198 -5.81 1.06 24.43
N PHE A 199 -6.08 0.33 25.52
CA PHE A 199 -5.28 -0.83 25.91
C PHE A 199 -5.43 -2.01 24.92
N ARG A 200 -6.65 -2.25 24.42
CA ARG A 200 -6.87 -3.29 23.41
C ARG A 200 -6.19 -2.93 22.08
N VAL A 201 -6.15 -1.65 21.70
CA VAL A 201 -5.39 -1.20 20.52
C VAL A 201 -3.90 -1.45 20.69
N PHE A 202 -3.34 -1.11 21.85
CA PHE A 202 -1.94 -1.41 22.19
C PHE A 202 -1.64 -2.92 22.11
N LEU A 203 -2.50 -3.75 22.70
CA LEU A 203 -2.35 -5.20 22.66
C LEU A 203 -2.45 -5.74 21.23
N ALA A 204 -3.38 -5.21 20.43
CA ALA A 204 -3.50 -5.55 19.01
C ALA A 204 -2.23 -5.20 18.23
N ALA A 205 -1.60 -4.04 18.50
CA ALA A 205 -0.33 -3.67 17.89
C ALA A 205 0.79 -4.65 18.23
N LEU A 206 0.89 -5.09 19.49
CA LEU A 206 1.86 -6.09 19.90
C LEU A 206 1.62 -7.45 19.22
N ILE A 207 0.37 -7.91 19.16
CA ILE A 207 0.02 -9.16 18.49
C ILE A 207 0.34 -9.10 17.00
N MET A 208 -0.04 -8.02 16.31
CA MET A 208 0.24 -7.85 14.87
C MET A 208 1.75 -7.78 14.59
N GLY A 209 2.49 -7.03 15.42
CA GLY A 209 3.95 -7.00 15.35
C GLY A 209 4.58 -8.37 15.57
N GLY A 210 4.10 -9.13 16.55
CA GLY A 210 4.55 -10.50 16.85
C GLY A 210 4.26 -11.48 15.71
N LEU A 211 3.06 -11.43 15.13
CA LEU A 211 2.69 -12.24 13.96
C LEU A 211 3.54 -11.85 12.75
N GLY A 212 3.76 -10.55 12.52
CA GLY A 212 4.65 -10.07 11.48
C GLY A 212 6.08 -10.59 11.66
N PHE A 213 6.60 -10.58 12.88
CA PHE A 213 7.90 -11.16 13.20
C PHE A 213 7.96 -12.66 12.86
N ILE A 214 6.94 -13.44 13.23
CA ILE A 214 6.87 -14.88 12.88
C ILE A 214 6.92 -15.07 11.37
N CYS A 215 6.19 -14.25 10.60
CA CYS A 215 6.18 -14.28 9.15
C CYS A 215 7.57 -13.97 8.57
N PHE A 216 8.27 -12.96 9.08
CA PHE A 216 9.65 -12.67 8.68
C PHE A 216 10.61 -13.79 9.02
N GLN A 217 10.50 -14.39 10.22
CA GLN A 217 11.35 -15.54 10.60
C GLN A 217 11.10 -16.74 9.68
N PHE A 218 9.84 -16.99 9.31
CA PHE A 218 9.50 -18.05 8.34
C PHE A 218 10.12 -17.75 6.99
N MET A 219 10.03 -16.51 6.50
CA MET A 219 10.67 -16.09 5.24
C MET A 219 12.18 -16.25 5.30
N ILE A 220 12.86 -15.72 6.32
CA ILE A 220 14.33 -15.77 6.47
C ILE A 220 14.83 -17.23 6.48
N ARG A 221 14.11 -18.15 7.14
CA ARG A 221 14.51 -19.55 7.24
C ARG A 221 14.28 -20.34 5.94
N ASN A 222 13.34 -19.93 5.11
CA ASN A 222 12.94 -20.66 3.91
C ASN A 222 13.43 -20.01 2.61
N THR A 223 13.94 -18.79 2.65
CA THR A 223 14.53 -18.10 1.50
C THR A 223 15.96 -18.56 1.28
N GLU A 224 16.29 -18.89 0.02
CA GLU A 224 17.62 -19.25 -0.44
C GLU A 224 18.10 -18.23 -1.47
N ILE A 225 19.28 -17.65 -1.22
CA ILE A 225 19.93 -16.70 -2.12
C ILE A 225 20.71 -17.52 -3.14
N ARG A 226 20.40 -17.34 -4.42
CA ARG A 226 21.01 -18.09 -5.54
C ARG A 226 21.86 -17.19 -6.44
N VAL A 227 21.72 -15.88 -6.26
CA VAL A 227 22.46 -14.89 -7.03
C VAL A 227 23.46 -14.21 -6.13
N ASP A 228 24.74 -14.52 -6.31
CA ASP A 228 25.83 -13.81 -5.66
C ASP A 228 25.99 -12.45 -6.34
N THR A 229 25.65 -11.41 -5.65
CA THR A 229 25.97 -10.04 -6.04
C THR A 229 27.28 -9.63 -5.37
N GLU A 230 28.40 -9.89 -6.02
CA GLU A 230 29.54 -8.98 -5.85
C GLU A 230 29.11 -7.66 -6.51
N VAL A 231 28.51 -6.79 -5.71
CA VAL A 231 28.15 -5.44 -6.18
C VAL A 231 29.47 -4.73 -6.48
N ASN A 232 29.78 -4.56 -7.77
CA ASN A 232 30.83 -3.67 -8.22
C ASN A 232 30.44 -2.23 -7.84
N LEU A 233 30.86 -1.82 -6.64
CA LEU A 233 30.64 -0.49 -6.06
C LEU A 233 31.62 0.57 -6.65
N SER A 234 31.97 0.46 -7.94
CA SER A 234 33.02 1.28 -8.56
C SER A 234 32.52 2.46 -9.39
N GLU A 235 31.22 2.67 -9.51
CA GLU A 235 30.73 3.90 -10.16
C GLU A 235 30.20 4.87 -9.09
N GLU A 236 30.83 6.06 -9.03
CA GLU A 236 30.30 7.18 -8.27
C GLU A 236 28.90 7.48 -8.80
N ALA A 237 27.90 7.35 -7.93
CA ALA A 237 26.53 7.71 -8.30
C ALA A 237 26.51 9.17 -8.79
N PRO A 238 25.95 9.47 -9.98
CA PRO A 238 25.91 10.81 -10.50
C PRO A 238 25.23 11.74 -9.48
N LYS A 239 25.79 12.95 -9.31
CA LYS A 239 25.27 13.94 -8.36
C LYS A 239 23.81 14.26 -8.74
N PHE A 240 22.88 13.80 -7.92
CA PHE A 240 21.45 13.98 -8.15
C PHE A 240 21.06 15.44 -7.92
N ASN A 241 20.61 16.12 -8.98
CA ASN A 241 20.09 17.49 -8.90
C ASN A 241 18.54 17.43 -8.80
N VAL A 242 18.02 17.62 -7.59
CA VAL A 242 16.57 17.56 -7.31
C VAL A 242 15.76 18.52 -8.19
N TRP A 243 16.27 19.74 -8.46
CA TRP A 243 15.54 20.73 -9.23
C TRP A 243 15.44 20.37 -10.72
N GLU A 244 16.51 19.84 -11.28
CA GLU A 244 16.53 19.36 -12.64
C GLU A 244 15.64 18.13 -12.82
N ALA A 245 15.69 17.21 -11.87
CA ALA A 245 14.83 16.04 -11.80
C ALA A 245 13.33 16.42 -11.79
N LEU A 246 12.95 17.39 -10.94
CA LEU A 246 11.57 17.90 -10.88
C LEU A 246 11.15 18.56 -12.20
N LYS A 247 12.03 19.33 -12.82
CA LYS A 247 11.77 19.98 -14.11
C LYS A 247 11.54 18.95 -15.21
N ASN A 248 12.42 17.96 -15.33
CA ASN A 248 12.31 16.88 -16.33
C ASN A 248 11.02 16.07 -16.10
N PHE A 249 10.73 15.72 -14.86
CA PHE A 249 9.50 15.03 -14.49
C PHE A 249 8.24 15.82 -14.89
N ALA A 250 8.21 17.13 -14.65
CA ALA A 250 7.07 17.98 -15.01
C ALA A 250 6.82 18.05 -16.53
N HIS A 251 7.84 17.85 -17.35
CA HIS A 251 7.70 17.76 -18.81
C HIS A 251 7.23 16.39 -19.29
N ASN A 252 7.37 15.36 -18.48
CA ASN A 252 6.91 14.01 -18.77
C ASN A 252 5.41 13.87 -18.41
N ARG A 253 4.53 14.26 -19.35
CA ARG A 253 3.07 14.23 -19.13
C ARG A 253 2.53 12.87 -18.66
N PRO A 254 2.93 11.71 -19.23
CA PRO A 254 2.54 10.40 -18.71
C PRO A 254 2.92 10.19 -17.23
N ALA A 255 4.14 10.57 -16.84
CA ALA A 255 4.59 10.42 -15.46
C ALA A 255 3.77 11.29 -14.50
N VAL A 256 3.53 12.54 -14.85
CA VAL A 256 2.67 13.46 -14.07
C VAL A 256 1.26 12.92 -13.99
N GLY A 257 0.66 12.47 -15.10
CA GLY A 257 -0.70 11.95 -15.14
C GLY A 257 -0.87 10.69 -14.29
N ALA A 258 0.03 9.72 -14.41
CA ALA A 258 0.03 8.52 -13.58
C ALA A 258 0.25 8.84 -12.10
N THR A 259 1.07 9.85 -11.79
CA THR A 259 1.31 10.28 -10.41
C THR A 259 0.09 10.94 -9.79
N LEU A 260 -0.58 11.86 -10.51
CA LEU A 260 -1.83 12.46 -10.05
C LEU A 260 -2.91 11.41 -9.80
N ALA A 261 -3.01 10.41 -10.68
CA ALA A 261 -3.94 9.31 -10.50
C ALA A 261 -3.60 8.45 -9.26
N ALA A 262 -2.32 8.19 -9.02
CA ALA A 262 -1.87 7.49 -7.82
C ALA A 262 -2.16 8.30 -6.55
N MET A 263 -1.91 9.62 -6.56
CA MET A 263 -2.27 10.51 -5.45
C MET A 263 -3.77 10.46 -5.17
N GLY A 264 -4.60 10.54 -6.21
CA GLY A 264 -6.05 10.39 -6.10
C GLY A 264 -6.43 9.06 -5.44
N MET A 265 -5.88 7.94 -5.92
CA MET A 265 -6.12 6.61 -5.35
C MET A 265 -5.81 6.56 -3.86
N PHE A 266 -4.65 7.06 -3.43
CA PHE A 266 -4.26 6.99 -2.02
C PHE A 266 -5.04 7.94 -1.12
N ILE A 267 -5.45 9.12 -1.62
CA ILE A 267 -6.37 10.02 -0.89
C ILE A 267 -7.72 9.30 -0.68
N GLY A 268 -8.25 8.62 -1.69
CA GLY A 268 -9.50 7.86 -1.58
C GLY A 268 -9.41 6.66 -0.64
N MET A 269 -8.31 5.91 -0.70
CA MET A 269 -8.13 4.72 0.14
C MET A 269 -7.79 5.08 1.59
N GLN A 270 -6.76 5.89 1.80
CA GLN A 270 -6.21 6.16 3.13
C GLN A 270 -6.77 7.45 3.73
N GLY A 271 -7.01 8.48 2.92
CA GLY A 271 -7.61 9.74 3.37
C GLY A 271 -9.01 9.52 3.92
N ALA A 272 -9.85 8.74 3.23
CA ALA A 272 -11.20 8.45 3.69
C ALA A 272 -11.27 7.44 4.85
N ALA A 273 -10.23 6.65 5.11
CA ALA A 273 -10.29 5.52 6.03
C ALA A 273 -10.79 5.89 7.43
N THR A 274 -10.30 7.01 7.99
CA THR A 274 -10.74 7.51 9.31
C THR A 274 -12.19 7.98 9.27
N ALA A 275 -12.58 8.75 8.25
CA ALA A 275 -13.95 9.24 8.10
C ALA A 275 -14.95 8.07 7.89
N VAL A 276 -14.56 7.04 7.14
CA VAL A 276 -15.36 5.81 7.00
C VAL A 276 -15.56 5.13 8.35
N SER A 277 -14.47 4.91 9.10
CA SER A 277 -14.54 4.26 10.42
C SER A 277 -15.42 5.07 11.39
N VAL A 278 -15.26 6.39 11.43
CA VAL A 278 -16.09 7.28 12.24
C VAL A 278 -17.55 7.27 11.77
N THR A 279 -17.82 7.25 10.47
CA THR A 279 -19.19 7.15 9.94
C THR A 279 -19.88 5.86 10.42
N PHE A 280 -19.18 4.72 10.42
CA PHE A 280 -19.74 3.48 10.97
C PHE A 280 -19.91 3.53 12.48
N GLN A 281 -19.06 4.26 13.20
CA GLN A 281 -19.15 4.43 14.64
C GLN A 281 -20.35 5.29 15.07
N ILE A 282 -20.52 6.46 14.46
CA ILE A 282 -21.48 7.47 14.94
C ILE A 282 -22.77 7.55 14.12
N TYR A 283 -22.71 7.31 12.80
CA TYR A 283 -23.88 7.41 11.91
C TYR A 283 -24.63 6.08 11.83
N PHE A 284 -23.96 4.99 11.41
CA PHE A 284 -24.59 3.67 11.36
C PHE A 284 -24.62 2.96 12.73
N LYS A 285 -23.87 3.43 13.71
CA LYS A 285 -23.73 2.84 15.06
C LYS A 285 -23.40 1.34 15.03
N ASN A 286 -22.60 0.93 14.05
CA ASN A 286 -22.22 -0.45 13.83
C ASN A 286 -20.77 -0.57 13.37
N THR A 287 -19.85 -0.55 14.33
CA THR A 287 -18.40 -0.63 14.06
C THR A 287 -17.97 -1.99 13.53
N GLU A 288 -18.68 -3.07 13.86
CA GLU A 288 -18.35 -4.43 13.44
C GLU A 288 -18.56 -4.62 11.94
N ILE A 289 -19.65 -4.08 11.40
CA ILE A 289 -19.92 -4.10 9.95
C ILE A 289 -18.87 -3.31 9.18
N SER A 290 -18.23 -2.32 9.76
CA SER A 290 -17.22 -1.52 9.07
C SER A 290 -16.06 -2.38 8.51
N GLY A 291 -15.57 -3.33 9.28
CA GLY A 291 -14.53 -4.26 8.82
C GLY A 291 -15.02 -5.17 7.69
N ILE A 292 -16.24 -5.68 7.81
CA ILE A 292 -16.87 -6.52 6.78
C ILE A 292 -17.06 -5.73 5.47
N VAL A 293 -17.54 -4.49 5.57
CA VAL A 293 -17.75 -3.61 4.39
C VAL A 293 -16.42 -3.28 3.71
N GLN A 294 -15.37 -3.04 4.47
CA GLN A 294 -14.04 -2.83 3.91
C GLN A 294 -13.48 -4.09 3.23
N LEU A 295 -13.77 -5.28 3.76
CA LEU A 295 -13.46 -6.53 3.11
C LEU A 295 -14.19 -6.66 1.77
N PHE A 296 -15.51 -6.42 1.74
CA PHE A 296 -16.29 -6.43 0.51
C PHE A 296 -15.78 -5.41 -0.51
N ALA A 297 -15.31 -4.25 -0.07
CA ALA A 297 -14.72 -3.25 -0.95
C ALA A 297 -13.44 -3.73 -1.66
N MET A 298 -12.76 -4.74 -1.16
CA MET A 298 -11.61 -5.35 -1.84
C MET A 298 -11.98 -6.43 -2.87
N ILE A 299 -13.19 -6.98 -2.80
CA ILE A 299 -13.66 -8.03 -3.73
C ILE A 299 -13.54 -7.59 -5.20
N PRO A 300 -13.99 -6.38 -5.61
CA PRO A 300 -13.87 -5.94 -6.99
C PRO A 300 -12.41 -5.91 -7.49
N ILE A 301 -11.47 -5.53 -6.63
CA ILE A 301 -10.03 -5.50 -6.97
C ILE A 301 -9.52 -6.92 -7.25
N VAL A 302 -9.85 -7.87 -6.35
CA VAL A 302 -9.43 -9.27 -6.48
C VAL A 302 -10.04 -9.93 -7.71
N LEU A 303 -11.32 -9.69 -7.98
CA LEU A 303 -12.02 -10.25 -9.16
C LEU A 303 -11.53 -9.63 -10.47
N PHE A 304 -11.14 -8.36 -10.46
CA PHE A 304 -10.67 -7.67 -11.66
C PHE A 304 -9.23 -8.09 -12.04
N THR A 305 -8.37 -8.37 -11.07
CA THR A 305 -6.95 -8.69 -11.31
C THR A 305 -6.72 -9.79 -12.35
N PRO A 306 -7.39 -10.97 -12.32
CA PRO A 306 -7.21 -12.00 -13.34
C PRO A 306 -7.78 -11.60 -14.72
N LEU A 307 -8.73 -10.68 -14.76
CA LEU A 307 -9.32 -10.17 -15.99
C LEU A 307 -8.51 -9.03 -16.60
N ALA A 308 -7.67 -8.38 -15.81
CA ALA A 308 -6.92 -7.18 -16.19
C ALA A 308 -6.14 -7.36 -17.49
N ARG A 309 -5.40 -8.49 -17.67
CA ARG A 309 -4.62 -8.75 -18.86
C ARG A 309 -5.48 -8.74 -20.13
N LYS A 310 -6.63 -9.43 -20.12
CA LYS A 310 -7.55 -9.49 -21.28
C LYS A 310 -8.19 -8.12 -21.56
N MET A 311 -8.58 -7.41 -20.49
CA MET A 311 -9.19 -6.10 -20.60
C MET A 311 -8.22 -5.05 -21.13
N VAL A 312 -6.98 -5.04 -20.62
CA VAL A 312 -5.91 -4.14 -21.09
C VAL A 312 -5.57 -4.41 -22.54
N ALA A 313 -5.41 -5.66 -22.95
CA ALA A 313 -5.15 -6.02 -24.35
C ALA A 313 -6.26 -5.53 -25.29
N ARG A 314 -7.52 -5.63 -24.87
CA ARG A 314 -8.68 -5.22 -25.67
C ARG A 314 -8.86 -3.70 -25.73
N PHE A 315 -8.82 -3.03 -24.59
CA PHE A 315 -9.21 -1.62 -24.46
C PHE A 315 -8.02 -0.64 -24.37
N GLY A 316 -6.89 -1.07 -23.85
CA GLY A 316 -5.77 -0.20 -23.51
C GLY A 316 -5.71 0.12 -22.00
N LYS A 317 -4.51 0.47 -21.50
CA LYS A 317 -4.28 0.78 -20.08
C LYS A 317 -4.94 2.10 -19.67
N LYS A 318 -4.75 3.16 -20.48
CA LYS A 318 -5.30 4.49 -20.24
C LYS A 318 -6.82 4.47 -20.24
N GLU A 319 -7.40 3.92 -21.30
CA GLU A 319 -8.83 3.89 -21.53
C GLU A 319 -9.54 3.14 -20.39
N LEU A 320 -8.99 2.00 -20.01
CA LEU A 320 -9.53 1.17 -18.94
C LEU A 320 -9.45 1.87 -17.58
N ALA A 321 -8.31 2.46 -17.25
CA ALA A 321 -8.12 3.19 -16.00
C ALA A 321 -8.99 4.46 -15.94
N THR A 322 -9.15 5.17 -17.05
CA THR A 322 -10.06 6.33 -17.16
C THR A 322 -11.52 5.92 -16.96
N PHE A 323 -11.93 4.82 -17.57
CA PHE A 323 -13.27 4.26 -17.34
C PHE A 323 -13.48 3.91 -15.85
N GLY A 324 -12.49 3.30 -15.19
CA GLY A 324 -12.53 3.03 -13.76
C GLY A 324 -12.73 4.31 -12.93
N SER A 325 -12.04 5.40 -13.26
CA SER A 325 -12.22 6.67 -12.56
C SER A 325 -13.60 7.28 -12.75
N ILE A 326 -14.22 7.12 -13.93
CA ILE A 326 -15.62 7.54 -14.19
C ILE A 326 -16.59 6.74 -13.32
N VAL A 327 -16.41 5.42 -13.20
CA VAL A 327 -17.22 4.57 -12.31
C VAL A 327 -17.10 5.06 -10.86
N SER A 328 -15.89 5.39 -10.39
CA SER A 328 -15.68 5.93 -9.06
C SER A 328 -16.34 7.32 -8.87
N ILE A 329 -16.34 8.19 -9.90
CA ILE A 329 -17.02 9.49 -9.87
C ILE A 329 -18.52 9.29 -9.69
N VAL A 330 -19.12 8.41 -10.49
CA VAL A 330 -20.58 8.10 -10.41
C VAL A 330 -20.94 7.58 -9.02
N ALA A 331 -20.12 6.70 -8.46
CA ALA A 331 -20.31 6.16 -7.12
C ALA A 331 -20.21 7.26 -6.04
N GLY A 332 -19.19 8.12 -6.11
CA GLY A 332 -19.02 9.26 -5.20
C GLY A 332 -20.16 10.27 -5.28
N LEU A 333 -20.62 10.59 -6.49
CA LEU A 333 -21.78 11.45 -6.72
C LEU A 333 -23.06 10.82 -6.17
N GLY A 334 -23.27 9.51 -6.40
CA GLY A 334 -24.43 8.78 -5.86
C GLY A 334 -24.47 8.87 -4.34
N LEU A 335 -23.35 8.63 -3.68
CA LEU A 335 -23.25 8.74 -2.22
C LEU A 335 -23.46 10.18 -1.73
N PHE A 336 -23.07 11.19 -2.51
CA PHE A 336 -23.21 12.61 -2.15
C PHE A 336 -24.64 13.11 -2.32
N ILE A 337 -25.33 12.73 -3.42
CA ILE A 337 -26.69 13.23 -3.76
C ILE A 337 -27.77 12.56 -2.91
N ILE A 338 -27.61 11.26 -2.60
CA ILE A 338 -28.60 10.52 -1.82
C ILE A 338 -28.58 11.01 -0.37
N MET A 339 -29.71 11.55 0.07
CA MET A 339 -29.85 12.11 1.41
C MET A 339 -29.70 11.04 2.50
N PRO A 340 -28.89 11.32 3.53
CA PRO A 340 -28.71 10.41 4.66
C PRO A 340 -30.01 10.32 5.47
N ASN A 341 -30.51 9.10 5.65
CA ASN A 341 -31.72 8.85 6.44
C ASN A 341 -31.53 7.76 7.52
N ASN A 342 -30.32 7.21 7.61
CA ASN A 342 -29.92 6.16 8.56
C ASN A 342 -30.86 4.94 8.59
N THR A 343 -31.41 4.58 7.45
CA THR A 343 -32.20 3.35 7.31
C THR A 343 -31.29 2.20 6.85
N GLY A 344 -31.80 0.97 6.94
CA GLY A 344 -31.12 -0.19 6.36
C GLY A 344 -30.85 -0.02 4.86
N LEU A 345 -31.75 0.70 4.14
CA LEU A 345 -31.55 1.03 2.72
C LEU A 345 -30.36 1.97 2.52
N ASP A 346 -30.16 2.98 3.39
CA ASP A 346 -29.02 3.89 3.31
C ASP A 346 -27.68 3.15 3.49
N LEU A 347 -27.63 2.18 4.40
CA LEU A 347 -26.46 1.31 4.56
C LEU A 347 -26.18 0.48 3.30
N ILE A 348 -27.21 -0.09 2.67
CA ILE A 348 -27.05 -0.86 1.43
C ILE A 348 -26.53 0.05 0.30
N ILE A 349 -27.11 1.24 0.15
CA ILE A 349 -26.68 2.23 -0.84
C ILE A 349 -25.21 2.62 -0.59
N TYR A 350 -24.85 2.87 0.66
CA TYR A 350 -23.47 3.17 1.02
C TYR A 350 -22.52 2.06 0.60
N ILE A 351 -22.85 0.79 0.91
CA ILE A 351 -22.04 -0.38 0.56
C ILE A 351 -21.93 -0.50 -0.97
N VAL A 352 -23.01 -0.36 -1.70
CA VAL A 352 -23.01 -0.43 -3.18
C VAL A 352 -22.13 0.66 -3.78
N CYS A 353 -22.27 1.91 -3.33
CA CYS A 353 -21.43 3.01 -3.80
C CYS A 353 -19.95 2.76 -3.46
N GLN A 354 -19.63 2.26 -2.27
CA GLN A 354 -18.26 1.93 -1.88
C GLN A 354 -17.69 0.80 -2.74
N LEU A 355 -18.47 -0.21 -3.10
CA LEU A 355 -18.04 -1.29 -4.01
C LEU A 355 -17.68 -0.75 -5.40
N PHE A 356 -18.54 0.10 -5.98
CA PHE A 356 -18.26 0.71 -7.29
C PHE A 356 -17.08 1.66 -7.24
N PHE A 357 -16.94 2.44 -6.18
CA PHE A 357 -15.75 3.28 -5.95
C PHE A 357 -14.48 2.43 -5.91
N SER A 358 -14.49 1.35 -5.14
CA SER A 358 -13.36 0.42 -5.01
C SER A 358 -13.05 -0.32 -6.30
N LEU A 359 -14.06 -0.65 -7.11
CA LEU A 359 -13.87 -1.24 -8.44
C LEU A 359 -13.04 -0.30 -9.33
N GLY A 360 -13.39 0.98 -9.38
CA GLY A 360 -12.65 1.96 -10.17
C GLY A 360 -11.20 2.14 -9.68
N LEU A 361 -10.99 2.22 -8.36
CA LEU A 361 -9.64 2.24 -7.78
C LEU A 361 -8.85 0.97 -8.13
N GLY A 362 -9.50 -0.19 -8.07
CA GLY A 362 -8.90 -1.49 -8.37
C GLY A 362 -8.45 -1.62 -9.81
N ILE A 363 -9.23 -1.12 -10.76
CA ILE A 363 -8.87 -1.07 -12.18
C ILE A 363 -7.57 -0.30 -12.36
N TYR A 364 -7.47 0.90 -11.80
CA TYR A 364 -6.24 1.69 -11.88
C TYR A 364 -5.07 1.01 -11.15
N SER A 365 -5.29 0.51 -9.95
CA SER A 365 -4.26 -0.16 -9.14
C SER A 365 -3.54 -1.28 -9.90
N THR A 366 -4.29 -2.06 -10.71
CA THR A 366 -3.71 -3.19 -11.47
C THR A 366 -2.82 -2.77 -12.63
N VAL A 367 -3.04 -1.57 -13.18
CA VAL A 367 -2.27 -1.06 -14.34
C VAL A 367 -1.28 0.05 -13.98
N SER A 368 -1.34 0.59 -12.77
CA SER A 368 -0.58 1.77 -12.34
C SER A 368 0.93 1.64 -12.55
N TRP A 369 1.51 0.51 -12.16
CA TRP A 369 2.95 0.27 -12.34
C TRP A 369 3.35 0.09 -13.81
N ALA A 370 2.51 -0.56 -14.60
CA ALA A 370 2.74 -0.69 -16.03
C ALA A 370 2.65 0.68 -16.73
N MET A 371 1.72 1.56 -16.31
CA MET A 371 1.62 2.92 -16.82
C MET A 371 2.82 3.79 -16.43
N MET A 372 3.44 3.54 -15.28
CA MET A 372 4.67 4.20 -14.89
C MET A 372 5.87 3.72 -15.73
N GLY A 373 5.95 2.42 -16.04
CA GLY A 373 6.91 1.88 -17.01
C GLY A 373 6.78 2.54 -18.38
N ASP A 374 5.54 2.67 -18.88
CA ASP A 374 5.27 3.37 -20.15
C ASP A 374 5.72 4.86 -20.10
N ALA A 375 5.61 5.51 -18.93
CA ALA A 375 6.06 6.89 -18.75
C ALA A 375 7.60 7.02 -18.76
N ILE A 376 8.32 6.01 -18.30
CA ILE A 376 9.78 5.94 -18.42
C ILE A 376 10.18 5.77 -19.89
N ASP A 377 9.50 4.88 -20.60
CA ASP A 377 9.72 4.66 -22.04
C ASP A 377 9.36 5.89 -22.87
N TYR A 378 8.33 6.67 -22.47
CA TYR A 378 8.01 7.95 -23.08
C TYR A 378 9.14 8.98 -22.92
N ASN A 379 9.82 8.99 -21.77
CA ASN A 379 10.97 9.86 -21.54
C ASN A 379 12.08 9.57 -22.56
N GLU A 380 12.39 8.29 -22.75
CA GLU A 380 13.36 7.84 -23.75
C GLU A 380 12.92 8.21 -25.19
N TRP A 381 11.67 7.92 -25.54
CA TRP A 381 11.12 8.21 -26.87
C TRP A 381 11.10 9.71 -27.22
N LYS A 382 10.77 10.55 -26.23
CA LYS A 382 10.55 11.98 -26.47
C LYS A 382 11.80 12.84 -26.27
N PHE A 383 12.65 12.48 -25.30
CA PHE A 383 13.78 13.28 -24.86
C PHE A 383 15.13 12.59 -25.09
N GLY A 384 15.15 11.34 -25.57
CA GLY A 384 16.36 10.58 -25.86
C GLY A 384 17.12 10.10 -24.62
N THR A 385 16.58 10.33 -23.41
CA THR A 385 17.19 9.92 -22.14
C THR A 385 16.27 9.00 -21.36
N ARG A 386 16.83 7.89 -20.85
CA ARG A 386 16.10 6.93 -20.04
C ARG A 386 16.39 7.18 -18.57
N GLU A 387 15.52 7.92 -17.89
CA GLU A 387 15.68 8.33 -16.49
C GLU A 387 14.77 7.50 -15.55
N GLU A 388 14.99 6.18 -15.47
CA GLU A 388 14.14 5.27 -14.67
C GLU A 388 14.10 5.67 -13.19
N GLY A 389 15.27 5.88 -12.60
CA GLY A 389 15.40 6.18 -11.17
C GLY A 389 14.73 7.50 -10.80
N THR A 390 14.89 8.53 -11.61
CA THR A 390 14.31 9.86 -11.39
C THR A 390 12.80 9.83 -11.47
N VAL A 391 12.24 9.26 -12.53
CA VAL A 391 10.80 9.19 -12.76
C VAL A 391 10.13 8.35 -11.67
N TYR A 392 10.71 7.19 -11.34
CA TYR A 392 10.19 6.31 -10.30
C TYR A 392 10.25 6.94 -8.89
N SER A 393 11.38 7.56 -8.53
CA SER A 393 11.56 8.16 -7.20
C SER A 393 10.61 9.33 -6.97
N LEU A 394 10.42 10.21 -7.96
CA LEU A 394 9.48 11.33 -7.86
C LEU A 394 8.02 10.85 -7.81
N HIS A 395 7.66 9.86 -8.63
CA HIS A 395 6.34 9.23 -8.51
C HIS A 395 6.11 8.67 -7.11
N SER A 396 7.07 7.93 -6.57
CA SER A 396 6.99 7.34 -5.22
C SER A 396 6.89 8.41 -4.13
N PHE A 397 7.64 9.49 -4.26
CA PHE A 397 7.59 10.64 -3.36
C PHE A 397 6.20 11.27 -3.31
N PHE A 398 5.63 11.66 -4.46
CA PHE A 398 4.30 12.28 -4.50
C PHE A 398 3.20 11.33 -4.03
N ARG A 399 3.31 10.03 -4.35
CA ARG A 399 2.41 9.00 -3.85
C ARG A 399 2.43 8.90 -2.33
N LYS A 400 3.62 8.86 -1.71
CA LYS A 400 3.79 8.85 -0.25
C LYS A 400 3.27 10.13 0.38
N LEU A 401 3.52 11.28 -0.25
CA LEU A 401 3.02 12.56 0.21
C LEU A 401 1.48 12.56 0.27
N ALA A 402 0.80 12.00 -0.73
CA ALA A 402 -0.65 11.87 -0.73
C ALA A 402 -1.17 10.93 0.38
N GLN A 403 -0.41 9.89 0.73
CA GLN A 403 -0.75 8.98 1.84
C GLN A 403 -0.74 9.68 3.21
N GLY A 404 0.07 10.71 3.38
CA GLY A 404 0.14 11.48 4.62
C GLY A 404 -0.78 12.71 4.62
N ILE A 405 -0.76 13.49 3.55
CA ILE A 405 -1.59 14.71 3.43
C ILE A 405 -3.08 14.35 3.34
N GLY A 406 -3.44 13.29 2.64
CA GLY A 406 -4.84 12.87 2.47
C GLY A 406 -5.57 12.69 3.81
N PRO A 407 -5.12 11.80 4.70
CA PRO A 407 -5.71 11.62 6.03
C PRO A 407 -5.71 12.89 6.88
N SER A 408 -4.63 13.70 6.79
CA SER A 408 -4.52 14.96 7.54
C SER A 408 -5.59 15.97 7.12
N LEU A 409 -5.76 16.18 5.82
CA LEU A 409 -6.77 17.08 5.27
C LEU A 409 -8.19 16.62 5.63
N VAL A 410 -8.48 15.33 5.48
CA VAL A 410 -9.78 14.78 5.81
C VAL A 410 -10.08 14.97 7.30
N LEU A 411 -9.11 14.72 8.19
CA LEU A 411 -9.30 14.97 9.62
C LEU A 411 -9.53 16.44 9.96
N ILE A 412 -8.79 17.37 9.33
CA ILE A 412 -9.02 18.82 9.49
C ILE A 412 -10.45 19.15 9.08
N ILE A 413 -10.93 18.63 7.96
CA ILE A 413 -12.30 18.86 7.49
C ILE A 413 -13.31 18.26 8.50
N MET A 414 -13.08 17.04 9.00
CA MET A 414 -13.95 16.40 10.01
C MET A 414 -14.10 17.30 11.24
N VAL A 415 -13.00 17.82 11.78
CA VAL A 415 -13.01 18.71 12.95
C VAL A 415 -13.69 20.05 12.62
N ALA A 416 -13.46 20.63 11.46
CA ALA A 416 -14.12 21.85 11.02
C ALA A 416 -15.66 21.68 10.90
N PHE A 417 -16.14 20.47 10.63
CA PHE A 417 -17.55 20.11 10.59
C PHE A 417 -18.08 19.53 11.91
N GLY A 418 -17.37 19.75 13.01
CA GLY A 418 -17.83 19.55 14.37
C GLY A 418 -17.46 18.20 15.00
N TYR A 419 -16.62 17.38 14.35
CA TYR A 419 -16.14 16.14 14.96
C TYR A 419 -15.22 16.42 16.16
N VAL A 420 -15.56 15.88 17.32
CA VAL A 420 -14.76 15.93 18.53
C VAL A 420 -14.33 14.53 18.92
N GLY A 421 -13.04 14.21 18.76
CA GLY A 421 -12.53 12.86 19.00
C GLY A 421 -12.80 12.36 20.43
N ALA A 422 -12.74 13.25 21.43
CA ALA A 422 -12.97 12.92 22.82
C ALA A 422 -14.44 12.48 23.15
N ASP A 423 -15.41 12.88 22.30
CA ASP A 423 -16.82 12.49 22.47
C ASP A 423 -17.11 11.09 21.89
N GLU A 424 -16.12 10.49 21.22
CA GLU A 424 -16.15 9.13 20.66
C GLU A 424 -17.43 8.84 19.85
N GLY A 425 -18.25 7.87 20.33
CA GLY A 425 -19.53 7.51 19.72
C GLY A 425 -20.71 8.45 20.03
N ASN A 426 -20.54 9.41 20.96
CA ASN A 426 -21.59 10.29 21.46
C ASN A 426 -21.63 11.66 20.77
N GLN A 427 -21.48 11.68 19.46
CA GLN A 427 -21.54 12.92 18.65
C GLN A 427 -22.97 13.37 18.39
N ALA A 428 -23.16 14.67 18.19
CA ALA A 428 -24.44 15.20 17.73
C ALA A 428 -24.84 14.58 16.37
N TRP A 429 -26.15 14.37 16.17
CA TRP A 429 -26.64 13.74 14.93
C TRP A 429 -26.20 14.48 13.65
N GLN A 430 -26.20 15.81 13.69
CA GLN A 430 -25.72 16.61 12.56
C GLN A 430 -24.26 16.35 12.22
N VAL A 431 -23.42 16.12 13.23
CA VAL A 431 -22.01 15.74 13.02
C VAL A 431 -21.91 14.37 12.35
N ALA A 432 -22.74 13.41 12.76
CA ALA A 432 -22.80 12.09 12.14
C ALA A 432 -23.16 12.17 10.64
N ILE A 433 -24.16 13.00 10.28
CA ILE A 433 -24.52 13.29 8.88
C ILE A 433 -23.33 13.92 8.15
N ASN A 434 -22.66 14.89 8.75
CA ASN A 434 -21.51 15.56 8.16
C ASN A 434 -20.38 14.55 7.83
N MET A 435 -20.11 13.57 8.71
CA MET A 435 -19.09 12.56 8.47
C MET A 435 -19.40 11.72 7.23
N ARG A 436 -20.66 11.34 7.03
CA ARG A 436 -21.09 10.61 5.83
C ARG A 436 -20.88 11.44 4.55
N TYR A 437 -21.17 12.75 4.60
CA TYR A 437 -20.91 13.64 3.47
C TYR A 437 -19.41 13.85 3.22
N ILE A 438 -18.59 13.90 4.27
CA ILE A 438 -17.12 13.99 4.13
C ILE A 438 -16.55 12.76 3.42
N VAL A 439 -17.06 11.57 3.74
CA VAL A 439 -16.67 10.34 3.00
C VAL A 439 -17.04 10.47 1.52
N ALA A 440 -18.29 10.88 1.22
CA ALA A 440 -18.75 11.05 -0.15
C ALA A 440 -17.92 12.09 -0.92
N ALA A 441 -17.62 13.24 -0.30
CA ALA A 441 -16.79 14.30 -0.88
C ALA A 441 -15.35 13.83 -1.12
N THR A 442 -14.78 13.06 -0.18
CA THR A 442 -13.41 12.50 -0.32
C THR A 442 -13.35 11.49 -1.46
N PHE A 443 -14.33 10.60 -1.59
CA PHE A 443 -14.42 9.66 -2.69
C PHE A 443 -14.54 10.39 -4.03
N LEU A 444 -15.41 11.39 -4.11
CA LEU A 444 -15.62 12.18 -5.32
C LEU A 444 -14.35 12.95 -5.71
N PHE A 445 -13.71 13.65 -4.77
CA PHE A 445 -12.45 14.37 -5.01
C PHE A 445 -11.35 13.43 -5.51
N SER A 446 -11.17 12.29 -4.85
CA SER A 446 -10.22 11.24 -5.22
C SER A 446 -10.42 10.77 -6.66
N ALA A 447 -11.68 10.46 -7.02
CA ALA A 447 -12.05 9.97 -8.34
C ALA A 447 -11.87 11.03 -9.43
N ILE A 448 -12.20 12.30 -9.14
CA ILE A 448 -11.97 13.44 -10.06
C ILE A 448 -10.47 13.62 -10.27
N LEU A 449 -9.65 13.58 -9.22
CA LEU A 449 -8.19 13.72 -9.35
C LEU A 449 -7.60 12.59 -10.20
N GLN A 450 -8.08 11.35 -10.03
CA GLN A 450 -7.73 10.23 -10.90
C GLN A 450 -8.13 10.50 -12.36
N PHE A 451 -9.36 10.93 -12.59
CA PHE A 451 -9.85 11.23 -13.93
C PHE A 451 -9.03 12.34 -14.60
N VAL A 452 -8.70 13.41 -13.89
CA VAL A 452 -7.83 14.48 -14.40
C VAL A 452 -6.47 13.92 -14.77
N GLY A 453 -5.86 13.13 -13.89
CA GLY A 453 -4.57 12.49 -14.18
C GLY A 453 -4.60 11.60 -15.41
N LEU A 454 -5.57 10.71 -15.52
CA LEU A 454 -5.65 9.68 -16.56
C LEU A 454 -6.28 10.18 -17.85
N GLY A 455 -7.36 10.91 -17.78
CA GLY A 455 -8.15 11.36 -18.93
C GLY A 455 -7.55 12.58 -19.62
N LEU A 456 -7.06 13.56 -18.84
CA LEU A 456 -6.62 14.84 -19.36
C LEU A 456 -5.09 14.99 -19.46
N VAL A 457 -4.35 14.52 -18.46
CA VAL A 457 -2.89 14.70 -18.40
C VAL A 457 -2.15 13.55 -19.07
N TYR A 458 -2.46 12.30 -18.74
CA TYR A 458 -1.83 11.11 -19.32
C TYR A 458 -2.18 10.98 -20.80
N ASN A 459 -1.18 11.08 -21.69
CA ASN A 459 -1.38 11.16 -23.13
C ASN A 459 -1.00 9.90 -23.92
N LEU A 460 -0.63 8.80 -23.24
CA LEU A 460 -0.34 7.52 -23.89
C LEU A 460 -1.61 6.67 -24.00
N ASP A 461 -2.41 6.93 -25.02
CA ASP A 461 -3.51 6.04 -25.42
C ASP A 461 -2.97 4.78 -26.12
N LYS A 462 -3.83 3.78 -26.36
CA LYS A 462 -3.45 2.52 -26.98
C LYS A 462 -2.71 2.70 -28.30
N LYS A 463 -3.12 3.67 -29.12
CA LYS A 463 -2.50 3.95 -30.45
C LYS A 463 -1.12 4.60 -30.31
N THR A 464 -1.01 5.60 -29.43
CA THR A 464 0.25 6.31 -29.17
C THR A 464 1.27 5.38 -28.52
N LEU A 465 0.83 4.52 -27.61
CA LEU A 465 1.69 3.50 -26.98
C LEU A 465 2.24 2.51 -28.01
N ALA A 466 1.40 2.01 -28.92
CA ALA A 466 1.83 1.11 -29.99
C ALA A 466 2.84 1.79 -30.92
N LYS A 467 2.63 3.08 -31.27
CA LYS A 467 3.59 3.86 -32.06
C LYS A 467 4.93 4.02 -31.32
N MET A 468 4.88 4.40 -30.04
CA MET A 468 6.09 4.56 -29.21
C MET A 468 6.90 3.26 -29.16
N ASN A 469 6.26 2.11 -28.91
CA ASN A 469 6.92 0.81 -28.87
C ASN A 469 7.56 0.44 -30.21
N LYS A 470 6.88 0.76 -31.33
CA LYS A 470 7.44 0.57 -32.68
C LYS A 470 8.67 1.42 -32.90
N ASP A 471 8.59 2.72 -32.59
CA ASP A 471 9.69 3.69 -32.79
C ASP A 471 10.91 3.35 -31.92
N LEU A 472 10.69 2.71 -30.74
CA LEU A 472 11.75 2.22 -29.85
C LEU A 472 12.26 0.81 -30.19
N GLY A 473 11.75 0.17 -31.25
CA GLY A 473 12.17 -1.18 -31.67
C GLY A 473 11.74 -2.29 -30.69
N ARG A 474 10.67 -2.07 -29.90
CA ARG A 474 10.13 -3.00 -28.89
C ARG A 474 8.86 -3.70 -29.39
N GLU A 475 8.80 -4.02 -30.67
CA GLU A 475 7.72 -4.82 -31.25
C GLU A 475 7.86 -6.27 -30.76
N GLY A 476 7.06 -6.73 -29.80
CA GLY A 476 7.07 -8.12 -29.39
C GLY A 476 6.32 -8.51 -28.13
N ASP A 477 6.15 -7.60 -27.16
CA ASP A 477 5.66 -8.06 -25.84
C ASP A 477 4.18 -7.72 -25.53
N ASP A 478 3.52 -6.83 -26.27
CA ASP A 478 2.14 -6.42 -25.99
C ASP A 478 1.21 -6.29 -27.21
N THR A 479 1.63 -6.70 -28.41
CA THR A 479 0.72 -6.80 -29.55
C THR A 479 -0.02 -8.14 -29.51
N PRO A 480 -1.35 -8.17 -29.37
CA PRO A 480 -2.12 -9.33 -29.77
C PRO A 480 -1.86 -9.50 -31.26
N THR A 481 -1.15 -10.55 -31.64
CA THR A 481 -1.10 -11.02 -33.03
C THR A 481 -2.54 -11.01 -33.58
N ALA A 482 -2.73 -10.33 -34.69
CA ALA A 482 -3.99 -10.22 -35.43
C ALA A 482 -4.41 -11.57 -36.07
N GLU A 483 -4.08 -12.70 -35.44
CA GLU A 483 -4.30 -14.07 -35.91
C GLU A 483 -5.37 -14.85 -35.15
N ILE A 484 -6.28 -14.16 -34.40
CA ILE A 484 -7.51 -14.82 -33.93
C ILE A 484 -8.72 -14.03 -34.45
N ALA A 485 -8.78 -13.83 -35.77
CA ALA A 485 -9.99 -13.41 -36.48
C ALA A 485 -10.13 -14.27 -37.76
N GLY A 486 -10.17 -15.57 -37.57
CA GLY A 486 -10.37 -16.49 -38.67
C GLY A 486 -10.40 -17.93 -38.21
N GLU A 487 -11.44 -18.32 -37.44
CA GLU A 487 -12.14 -19.61 -37.48
C GLU A 487 -13.38 -19.57 -36.57
#